data_8521f525aede662f9946c59a9f2c49f2
#
_entry.id   8521f525aede662f9946c59a9f2c49f2
#
_cell.length_a   1.000
_cell.length_b   1.000
_cell.length_c   1.000
_cell.angle_alpha   90.00
_cell.angle_beta   90.00
_cell.angle_gamma   90.00
#
_symmetry.space_group_name_H-M   'P 1'
#
loop_
_entity.id
_entity.type
_entity.pdbx_description
1 polymer ?
#
loop_
_entity_poly.entity_id
_entity_poly.type
_entity_poly.pdbx_seq_one_letter_code
_entity_poly.pdbx_strand_id
1 'polypeptide(L)'
;NNNPCDYRVTDANEVSSAFFGHPLESYIGALGSEKHSDYLQKLDFLKEILESDSYKEKDEYFSKTERYTHWIIYSPEKDEVVGLFLDSTGSVKANRALDRSEKLFKNIFANIPAGVEIYDKDGYLMDLNNKDLEIFGVVNKSDVIGINFFENPNVPQSIRDRVRNEDLVDFRLNYSFEQAGGYYETSRSNVIELYSKVSKLYDNEGNFNGYILISIDNTERIDAMNRIRDFENFFLMISDYAKVGYAKLNLLNRKGYAIKQWYKNLGEEEDIPLSEVVGVYGKMHPEDRKRFFDFYDEVKKGKRRHFQGEMRIRRPGTKNEWNWVNSNVMVTNYRPEENEIEIIGINYDITELKETEAELIQARDKAEMMDRLKSAFLANM
;
A
#
# COMPACT_ATOMS: atom_id res chain seq x y z
N ASN A 1 46.68 7.80 -61.17
CA ASN A 1 45.94 7.43 -59.96
C ASN A 1 44.76 8.37 -59.82
N ASN A 2 43.58 7.97 -60.29
CA ASN A 2 42.31 8.73 -60.17
C ASN A 2 41.61 8.43 -58.87
N ASN A 3 42.28 8.47 -57.73
CA ASN A 3 41.66 8.30 -56.47
C ASN A 3 41.32 9.70 -55.88
N PRO A 4 40.03 10.06 -55.67
CA PRO A 4 39.67 11.33 -55.07
C PRO A 4 40.35 11.47 -53.71
N CYS A 5 41.00 12.61 -53.46
CA CYS A 5 41.66 12.92 -52.19
C CYS A 5 40.92 13.94 -51.37
N ASP A 6 39.92 14.59 -51.94
CA ASP A 6 39.02 15.52 -51.30
C ASP A 6 37.74 15.72 -52.13
N TYR A 7 36.75 16.42 -51.61
CA TYR A 7 35.53 16.80 -52.32
C TYR A 7 35.26 18.31 -52.15
N ARG A 8 34.51 18.88 -53.09
CA ARG A 8 34.08 20.30 -53.06
C ARG A 8 32.58 20.37 -53.18
N VAL A 9 31.95 21.17 -52.34
CA VAL A 9 30.52 21.47 -52.47
C VAL A 9 30.35 22.49 -53.61
N THR A 10 29.73 22.08 -54.72
CA THR A 10 29.54 22.93 -55.91
C THR A 10 28.23 23.71 -55.85
N ASP A 11 27.18 23.16 -55.27
CA ASP A 11 25.88 23.78 -55.14
C ASP A 11 25.14 23.30 -53.90
N ALA A 12 24.26 24.09 -53.33
CA ALA A 12 23.36 23.78 -52.25
C ALA A 12 22.19 24.75 -52.23
N ASN A 13 21.02 24.29 -51.80
CA ASN A 13 19.84 25.17 -51.68
C ASN A 13 19.78 25.82 -50.29
N GLU A 14 18.91 26.86 -50.13
CA GLU A 14 18.75 27.58 -48.87
C GLU A 14 18.31 26.69 -47.70
N VAL A 15 17.56 25.63 -47.96
CA VAL A 15 17.13 24.67 -46.92
C VAL A 15 18.31 23.95 -46.29
N SER A 16 19.34 23.64 -47.10
CA SER A 16 20.58 23.02 -46.61
C SER A 16 21.33 23.91 -45.62
N SER A 17 21.37 25.24 -45.89
CA SER A 17 21.94 26.24 -44.97
C SER A 17 21.26 26.27 -43.63
N ALA A 18 19.92 26.35 -43.62
CA ALA A 18 19.10 26.38 -42.40
C ALA A 18 19.24 25.04 -41.65
N PHE A 19 19.41 23.95 -42.36
CA PHE A 19 19.53 22.61 -41.76
C PHE A 19 20.90 22.41 -41.08
N PHE A 20 22.00 22.72 -41.75
CA PHE A 20 23.35 22.55 -41.21
C PHE A 20 23.80 23.68 -40.27
N GLY A 21 23.03 24.77 -40.17
CA GLY A 21 23.32 25.90 -39.31
C GLY A 21 24.53 26.75 -39.77
N HIS A 22 24.83 26.73 -41.07
CA HIS A 22 25.92 27.47 -41.67
C HIS A 22 25.43 28.24 -42.92
N PRO A 23 25.89 29.50 -43.16
CA PRO A 23 25.56 30.23 -44.37
C PRO A 23 26.02 29.49 -45.62
N LEU A 24 25.20 29.48 -46.69
CA LEU A 24 25.54 28.85 -47.99
C LEU A 24 26.88 29.32 -48.54
N GLU A 25 27.14 30.60 -48.46
CA GLU A 25 28.37 31.26 -48.93
C GLU A 25 29.63 30.65 -48.25
N SER A 26 29.49 30.09 -47.06
CA SER A 26 30.62 29.46 -46.36
C SER A 26 30.88 28.00 -46.80
N TYR A 27 29.94 27.40 -47.51
CA TYR A 27 30.01 25.99 -47.95
C TYR A 27 30.27 25.83 -49.43
N ILE A 28 29.66 26.69 -50.28
CA ILE A 28 29.84 26.59 -51.72
C ILE A 28 31.27 26.98 -52.09
N GLY A 29 31.93 26.10 -52.81
CA GLY A 29 33.34 26.22 -53.20
C GLY A 29 34.38 25.78 -52.19
N ALA A 30 33.97 25.47 -50.97
CA ALA A 30 34.89 24.98 -49.95
C ALA A 30 35.25 23.50 -50.14
N LEU A 31 36.46 23.12 -49.72
CA LEU A 31 36.90 21.72 -49.67
C LEU A 31 36.39 21.02 -48.40
N GLY A 32 36.10 19.74 -48.50
CA GLY A 32 35.68 18.89 -47.40
C GLY A 32 36.70 18.88 -46.26
N SER A 33 37.98 18.81 -46.58
CA SER A 33 39.10 18.87 -45.63
C SER A 33 39.15 20.18 -44.80
N GLU A 34 38.63 21.28 -45.36
CA GLU A 34 38.61 22.60 -44.71
C GLU A 34 37.43 22.75 -43.72
N LYS A 35 36.36 22.03 -43.96
CA LYS A 35 35.06 22.19 -43.26
C LYS A 35 34.68 21.10 -42.27
N HIS A 36 35.23 19.91 -42.47
CA HIS A 36 34.84 18.72 -41.71
C HIS A 36 36.05 17.99 -41.12
N SER A 37 36.09 17.83 -39.82
CA SER A 37 37.11 17.05 -39.11
C SER A 37 37.06 15.56 -39.45
N ASP A 38 35.93 15.06 -39.91
CA ASP A 38 35.65 13.69 -40.33
C ASP A 38 35.60 13.53 -41.85
N TYR A 39 36.24 14.47 -42.60
CA TYR A 39 36.17 14.49 -44.07
C TYR A 39 36.65 13.21 -44.74
N LEU A 40 37.64 12.49 -44.17
CA LEU A 40 38.14 11.24 -44.71
C LEU A 40 37.06 10.15 -44.69
N GLN A 41 36.29 10.04 -43.65
CA GLN A 41 35.18 9.06 -43.57
C GLN A 41 34.08 9.44 -44.57
N LYS A 42 33.78 10.73 -44.70
CA LYS A 42 32.82 11.22 -45.70
C LYS A 42 33.32 10.98 -47.11
N LEU A 43 34.62 11.19 -47.38
CA LEU A 43 35.22 10.96 -48.66
C LEU A 43 35.18 9.47 -49.08
N ASP A 44 35.46 8.57 -48.15
CA ASP A 44 35.37 7.13 -48.42
C ASP A 44 33.94 6.69 -48.72
N PHE A 45 32.96 7.25 -48.00
CA PHE A 45 31.54 7.04 -48.27
C PHE A 45 31.11 7.61 -49.65
N LEU A 46 31.61 8.79 -50.06
CA LEU A 46 31.34 9.38 -51.38
C LEU A 46 32.00 8.54 -52.51
N LYS A 47 33.19 8.00 -52.30
CA LYS A 47 33.85 7.08 -53.25
C LYS A 47 33.01 5.82 -53.49
N GLU A 48 32.47 5.26 -52.43
CA GLU A 48 31.61 4.07 -52.50
C GLU A 48 30.32 4.34 -53.32
N ILE A 49 29.79 5.58 -53.27
CA ILE A 49 28.65 6.00 -54.09
C ILE A 49 29.03 6.19 -55.53
N LEU A 50 30.20 6.81 -55.84
CA LEU A 50 30.69 6.98 -57.20
C LEU A 50 30.98 5.65 -57.93
N GLU A 51 31.30 4.59 -57.17
CA GLU A 51 31.50 3.26 -57.68
C GLU A 51 30.22 2.44 -57.81
N SER A 52 29.08 2.96 -57.28
CA SER A 52 27.80 2.27 -57.23
C SER A 52 26.86 2.84 -58.30
N ASP A 53 26.17 1.97 -59.04
CA ASP A 53 25.11 2.34 -59.99
C ASP A 53 23.76 2.59 -59.27
N SER A 54 23.74 2.64 -57.94
CA SER A 54 22.53 2.79 -57.13
C SER A 54 22.64 3.93 -56.09
N TYR A 55 21.50 4.44 -55.66
CA TYR A 55 21.46 5.37 -54.51
C TYR A 55 21.76 4.62 -53.22
N LYS A 56 22.26 5.38 -52.23
CA LYS A 56 22.41 4.92 -50.84
C LYS A 56 21.56 5.76 -49.93
N GLU A 57 21.05 5.14 -48.88
CA GLU A 57 20.29 5.79 -47.82
C GLU A 57 21.04 5.69 -46.50
N LYS A 58 20.97 6.74 -45.70
CA LYS A 58 21.59 6.82 -44.37
C LYS A 58 20.78 7.72 -43.44
N ASP A 59 20.56 7.26 -42.21
CA ASP A 59 20.03 8.11 -41.15
C ASP A 59 21.16 8.68 -40.32
N GLU A 60 21.13 9.96 -40.03
CA GLU A 60 22.15 10.64 -39.22
C GLU A 60 21.53 11.62 -38.22
N TYR A 61 22.13 11.71 -37.02
CA TYR A 61 21.75 12.68 -36.00
C TYR A 61 22.78 13.78 -35.89
N PHE A 62 22.36 14.99 -36.12
CA PHE A 62 23.18 16.21 -36.00
C PHE A 62 23.06 16.80 -34.60
N SER A 63 24.05 16.59 -33.75
CA SER A 63 24.07 17.06 -32.37
C SER A 63 24.05 18.58 -32.22
N LYS A 64 24.63 19.32 -33.16
CA LYS A 64 24.65 20.81 -33.12
C LYS A 64 23.27 21.45 -33.34
N THR A 65 22.45 20.82 -34.16
CA THR A 65 21.11 21.32 -34.51
C THR A 65 20.00 20.48 -33.86
N GLU A 66 20.37 19.39 -33.14
CA GLU A 66 19.46 18.41 -32.54
C GLU A 66 18.44 17.84 -33.53
N ARG A 67 18.86 17.63 -34.80
CA ARG A 67 18.02 17.14 -35.88
C ARG A 67 18.38 15.73 -36.33
N TYR A 68 17.39 14.96 -36.70
CA TYR A 68 17.52 13.68 -37.39
C TYR A 68 17.28 13.89 -38.86
N THR A 69 18.14 13.32 -39.70
CA THR A 69 18.08 13.44 -41.15
C THR A 69 18.06 12.06 -41.77
N HIS A 70 17.24 11.90 -42.77
CA HIS A 70 17.30 10.82 -43.73
C HIS A 70 17.98 11.32 -44.98
N TRP A 71 19.07 10.70 -45.35
CA TRP A 71 19.88 11.05 -46.50
C TRP A 71 19.59 10.08 -47.64
N ILE A 72 19.37 10.61 -48.83
CA ILE A 72 19.36 9.83 -50.07
C ILE A 72 20.49 10.42 -50.92
N ILE A 73 21.51 9.61 -51.23
CA ILE A 73 22.72 10.06 -51.87
C ILE A 73 22.95 9.18 -53.12
N TYR A 74 23.19 9.83 -54.25
CA TYR A 74 23.42 9.15 -55.54
C TYR A 74 24.42 9.93 -56.39
N SER A 75 24.99 9.27 -57.43
CA SER A 75 25.85 9.89 -58.42
C SER A 75 25.04 10.07 -59.72
N PRO A 76 24.70 11.31 -60.13
CA PRO A 76 24.02 11.56 -61.39
C PRO A 76 24.94 11.47 -62.59
N GLU A 77 26.21 11.86 -62.40
CA GLU A 77 27.25 11.87 -63.46
C GLU A 77 28.59 11.45 -62.86
N LYS A 78 29.55 11.17 -63.70
CA LYS A 78 30.91 10.81 -63.29
C LYS A 78 31.52 11.94 -62.47
N ASP A 79 32.11 11.58 -61.36
CA ASP A 79 32.77 12.49 -60.37
C ASP A 79 31.83 13.49 -59.66
N GLU A 80 30.51 13.31 -59.78
CA GLU A 80 29.51 14.11 -59.06
C GLU A 80 28.66 13.26 -58.13
N VAL A 81 28.36 13.83 -56.94
CA VAL A 81 27.46 13.20 -55.94
C VAL A 81 26.43 14.21 -55.50
N VAL A 82 25.18 13.83 -55.52
CA VAL A 82 24.04 14.61 -55.02
C VAL A 82 23.48 13.97 -53.76
N GLY A 83 23.34 14.78 -52.71
CA GLY A 83 22.70 14.40 -51.46
C GLY A 83 21.36 15.14 -51.26
N LEU A 84 20.30 14.38 -51.07
CA LEU A 84 19.00 14.88 -50.63
C LEU A 84 18.89 14.65 -49.13
N PHE A 85 18.49 15.70 -48.41
CA PHE A 85 18.32 15.65 -46.93
C PHE A 85 16.86 15.89 -46.58
N LEU A 86 16.29 14.91 -45.89
CA LEU A 86 14.94 15.00 -45.38
C LEU A 86 15.01 15.17 -43.84
N ASP A 87 14.41 16.22 -43.32
CA ASP A 87 14.28 16.39 -41.86
C ASP A 87 13.28 15.36 -41.32
N SER A 88 13.78 14.31 -40.68
CA SER A 88 12.97 13.26 -40.06
C SER A 88 12.80 13.46 -38.57
N THR A 89 13.21 14.62 -38.02
CA THR A 89 13.20 14.90 -36.57
C THR A 89 11.80 14.73 -35.95
N GLY A 90 10.79 15.25 -36.62
CA GLY A 90 9.40 15.12 -36.14
C GLY A 90 8.94 13.68 -36.07
N SER A 91 9.17 12.92 -37.14
CA SER A 91 8.78 11.50 -37.21
C SER A 91 9.53 10.64 -36.19
N VAL A 92 10.85 10.84 -36.05
CA VAL A 92 11.67 10.09 -35.08
C VAL A 92 11.24 10.42 -33.65
N LYS A 93 10.99 11.70 -33.32
CA LYS A 93 10.51 12.10 -31.99
C LYS A 93 9.12 11.53 -31.69
N ALA A 94 8.20 11.56 -32.64
CA ALA A 94 6.87 10.98 -32.49
C ALA A 94 6.92 9.47 -32.27
N ASN A 95 7.69 8.75 -33.08
CA ASN A 95 7.84 7.31 -32.92
C ASN A 95 8.48 6.92 -31.58
N ARG A 96 9.49 7.67 -31.14
CA ARG A 96 10.10 7.44 -29.80
C ARG A 96 9.14 7.74 -28.66
N ALA A 97 8.31 8.79 -28.79
CA ALA A 97 7.29 9.10 -27.80
C ALA A 97 6.22 8.00 -27.74
N LEU A 98 5.80 7.48 -28.88
CA LEU A 98 4.86 6.36 -28.96
C LEU A 98 5.46 5.09 -28.32
N ASP A 99 6.67 4.69 -28.72
CA ASP A 99 7.35 3.51 -28.16
C ASP A 99 7.54 3.62 -26.64
N ARG A 100 7.89 4.82 -26.16
CA ARG A 100 7.99 5.09 -24.73
C ARG A 100 6.64 4.95 -24.02
N SER A 101 5.57 5.46 -24.62
CA SER A 101 4.22 5.37 -24.09
C SER A 101 3.73 3.92 -24.04
N GLU A 102 3.95 3.17 -25.11
CA GLU A 102 3.60 1.74 -25.15
C GLU A 102 4.36 0.91 -24.11
N LYS A 103 5.67 1.14 -23.99
CA LYS A 103 6.49 0.46 -22.95
C LYS A 103 6.03 0.80 -21.55
N LEU A 104 5.71 2.07 -21.30
CA LEU A 104 5.17 2.50 -19.99
C LEU A 104 3.83 1.84 -19.70
N PHE A 105 2.91 1.82 -20.66
CA PHE A 105 1.62 1.15 -20.52
C PHE A 105 1.79 -0.34 -20.22
N LYS A 106 2.61 -1.05 -21.02
CA LYS A 106 2.90 -2.48 -20.80
C LYS A 106 3.46 -2.75 -19.41
N ASN A 107 4.38 -1.90 -18.93
CA ASN A 107 4.98 -2.05 -17.61
C ASN A 107 3.94 -1.81 -16.49
N ILE A 108 3.12 -0.77 -16.60
CA ILE A 108 2.05 -0.49 -15.63
C ILE A 108 1.05 -1.64 -15.61
N PHE A 109 0.57 -2.04 -16.79
CA PHE A 109 -0.41 -3.12 -16.95
C PHE A 109 0.07 -4.44 -16.35
N ALA A 110 1.34 -4.80 -16.59
CA ALA A 110 1.92 -6.06 -16.10
C ALA A 110 2.19 -6.07 -14.58
N ASN A 111 2.54 -4.91 -13.98
CA ASN A 111 3.06 -4.85 -12.61
C ASN A 111 2.11 -4.20 -11.59
N ILE A 112 0.95 -3.71 -12.01
CA ILE A 112 -0.06 -3.18 -11.07
C ILE A 112 -0.52 -4.30 -10.14
N PRO A 113 -0.61 -4.06 -8.79
CA PRO A 113 -1.01 -5.08 -7.82
C PRO A 113 -2.53 -5.31 -7.78
N ALA A 114 -3.16 -5.31 -8.94
CA ALA A 114 -4.58 -5.56 -9.16
C ALA A 114 -4.74 -6.36 -10.45
N GLY A 115 -5.73 -7.22 -10.51
CA GLY A 115 -6.17 -7.83 -11.75
C GLY A 115 -6.74 -6.76 -12.68
N VAL A 116 -6.33 -6.76 -13.93
CA VAL A 116 -6.86 -5.85 -14.95
C VAL A 116 -7.26 -6.66 -16.15
N GLU A 117 -8.50 -6.50 -16.55
CA GLU A 117 -9.13 -7.13 -17.72
C GLU A 117 -9.63 -6.05 -18.67
N ILE A 118 -9.47 -6.28 -19.97
CA ILE A 118 -9.95 -5.41 -21.04
C ILE A 118 -10.94 -6.21 -21.88
N TYR A 119 -12.14 -5.66 -22.04
CA TYR A 119 -13.23 -6.25 -22.79
C TYR A 119 -13.61 -5.39 -23.98
N ASP A 120 -14.08 -6.02 -25.05
CA ASP A 120 -14.67 -5.32 -26.17
C ASP A 120 -16.06 -4.73 -25.81
N LYS A 121 -16.69 -4.08 -26.78
CA LYS A 121 -18.01 -3.45 -26.63
C LYS A 121 -19.14 -4.45 -26.34
N ASP A 122 -18.98 -5.71 -26.73
CA ASP A 122 -19.95 -6.79 -26.54
C ASP A 122 -19.69 -7.57 -25.24
N GLY A 123 -18.61 -7.22 -24.51
CA GLY A 123 -18.22 -7.81 -23.23
C GLY A 123 -17.33 -9.04 -23.33
N TYR A 124 -16.71 -9.30 -24.47
CA TYR A 124 -15.74 -10.39 -24.62
C TYR A 124 -14.36 -9.96 -24.18
N LEU A 125 -13.69 -10.81 -23.41
CA LEU A 125 -12.35 -10.55 -22.86
C LEU A 125 -11.30 -10.53 -23.98
N MET A 126 -10.63 -9.40 -24.14
CA MET A 126 -9.58 -9.17 -25.13
C MET A 126 -8.18 -9.31 -24.54
N ASP A 127 -8.00 -8.83 -23.31
CA ASP A 127 -6.68 -8.81 -22.67
C ASP A 127 -6.82 -8.82 -21.15
N LEU A 128 -5.79 -9.35 -20.45
CA LEU A 128 -5.68 -9.34 -19.00
C LEU A 128 -4.20 -9.35 -18.57
N ASN A 129 -3.92 -8.87 -17.38
CA ASN A 129 -2.57 -8.83 -16.83
C ASN A 129 -2.22 -10.09 -16.01
N ASN A 130 -0.94 -10.21 -15.62
CA ASN A 130 -0.47 -11.36 -14.85
C ASN A 130 -1.12 -11.47 -13.46
N LYS A 131 -1.43 -10.33 -12.82
CA LYS A 131 -2.07 -10.33 -11.50
C LYS A 131 -3.49 -10.88 -11.56
N ASP A 132 -4.18 -10.67 -12.66
CA ASP A 132 -5.50 -11.24 -12.89
C ASP A 132 -5.45 -12.76 -13.00
N LEU A 133 -4.51 -13.30 -13.78
CA LEU A 133 -4.26 -14.74 -13.86
C LEU A 133 -4.01 -15.34 -12.47
N GLU A 134 -3.23 -14.65 -11.63
CA GLU A 134 -2.94 -15.07 -10.25
C GLU A 134 -4.19 -15.06 -9.37
N ILE A 135 -5.00 -13.98 -9.42
CA ILE A 135 -6.23 -13.84 -8.63
C ILE A 135 -7.22 -14.95 -9.00
N PHE A 136 -7.41 -15.20 -10.28
CA PHE A 136 -8.41 -16.17 -10.75
C PHE A 136 -7.87 -17.59 -10.93
N GLY A 137 -6.57 -17.82 -10.65
CA GLY A 137 -5.94 -19.15 -10.71
C GLY A 137 -5.92 -19.74 -12.11
N VAL A 138 -5.80 -18.90 -13.13
CA VAL A 138 -5.71 -19.28 -14.55
C VAL A 138 -4.24 -19.47 -14.92
N VAL A 139 -3.94 -20.57 -15.62
CA VAL A 139 -2.56 -20.90 -15.99
C VAL A 139 -2.13 -20.18 -17.25
N ASN A 140 -2.96 -20.23 -18.29
CA ASN A 140 -2.65 -19.59 -19.55
C ASN A 140 -3.71 -18.56 -19.91
N LYS A 141 -3.25 -17.40 -20.34
CA LYS A 141 -4.13 -16.32 -20.79
C LYS A 141 -5.06 -16.74 -21.92
N SER A 142 -4.58 -17.58 -22.84
CA SER A 142 -5.35 -18.11 -23.97
C SER A 142 -6.64 -18.84 -23.56
N ASP A 143 -6.67 -19.40 -22.34
CA ASP A 143 -7.75 -20.24 -21.88
C ASP A 143 -8.99 -19.42 -21.45
N VAL A 144 -8.81 -18.10 -21.27
CA VAL A 144 -9.88 -17.18 -20.85
C VAL A 144 -10.17 -16.07 -21.86
N ILE A 145 -9.28 -15.82 -22.83
CA ILE A 145 -9.57 -14.86 -23.90
C ILE A 145 -10.83 -15.27 -24.65
N GLY A 146 -11.76 -14.33 -24.83
CA GLY A 146 -13.03 -14.54 -25.50
C GLY A 146 -14.18 -14.96 -24.57
N ILE A 147 -13.98 -15.15 -23.24
CA ILE A 147 -15.11 -15.29 -22.31
C ILE A 147 -15.88 -13.97 -22.22
N ASN A 148 -17.18 -14.06 -21.91
CA ASN A 148 -18.02 -12.87 -21.86
C ASN A 148 -18.36 -12.47 -20.42
N PHE A 149 -18.00 -11.25 -20.01
CA PHE A 149 -18.27 -10.71 -18.67
C PHE A 149 -19.73 -10.87 -18.24
N PHE A 150 -20.66 -10.65 -19.16
CA PHE A 150 -22.09 -10.71 -18.89
C PHE A 150 -22.63 -12.14 -18.70
N GLU A 151 -21.82 -13.16 -18.97
CA GLU A 151 -22.14 -14.58 -18.75
C GLU A 151 -21.50 -15.14 -17.48
N ASN A 152 -20.62 -14.36 -16.81
CA ASN A 152 -19.95 -14.80 -15.58
C ASN A 152 -20.96 -15.14 -14.47
N PRO A 153 -21.06 -16.40 -13.99
CA PRO A 153 -22.07 -16.83 -13.02
C PRO A 153 -21.98 -16.15 -11.66
N ASN A 154 -20.80 -15.63 -11.32
CA ASN A 154 -20.58 -14.89 -10.07
C ASN A 154 -21.05 -13.44 -10.12
N VAL A 155 -21.32 -12.88 -11.30
CA VAL A 155 -21.76 -11.49 -11.44
C VAL A 155 -23.29 -11.43 -11.45
N PRO A 156 -23.95 -10.84 -10.44
CA PRO A 156 -25.40 -10.70 -10.40
C PRO A 156 -25.96 -9.87 -11.56
N GLN A 157 -27.19 -10.16 -11.97
CA GLN A 157 -27.85 -9.43 -13.06
C GLN A 157 -27.91 -7.91 -12.81
N SER A 158 -28.14 -7.49 -11.58
CA SER A 158 -28.17 -6.06 -11.21
C SER A 158 -26.84 -5.34 -11.47
N ILE A 159 -25.72 -6.02 -11.30
CA ILE A 159 -24.38 -5.47 -11.61
C ILE A 159 -24.20 -5.43 -13.13
N ARG A 160 -24.59 -6.49 -13.86
CA ARG A 160 -24.51 -6.52 -15.31
C ARG A 160 -25.32 -5.38 -15.97
N ASP A 161 -26.50 -5.10 -15.44
CA ASP A 161 -27.36 -4.02 -15.91
C ASP A 161 -26.74 -2.64 -15.63
N ARG A 162 -26.13 -2.45 -14.46
CA ARG A 162 -25.40 -1.23 -14.13
C ARG A 162 -24.22 -1.02 -15.08
N VAL A 163 -23.41 -2.04 -15.32
CA VAL A 163 -22.23 -1.97 -16.23
C VAL A 163 -22.65 -1.58 -17.65
N ARG A 164 -23.80 -2.04 -18.12
CA ARG A 164 -24.32 -1.62 -19.43
C ARG A 164 -24.75 -0.15 -19.48
N ASN A 165 -25.32 0.36 -18.40
CA ASN A 165 -25.99 1.66 -18.38
C ASN A 165 -25.14 2.81 -17.78
N GLU A 166 -24.19 2.50 -16.89
CA GLU A 166 -23.34 3.48 -16.19
C GLU A 166 -21.92 3.49 -16.80
N ASP A 167 -21.23 4.63 -16.73
CA ASP A 167 -19.85 4.75 -17.22
C ASP A 167 -18.84 4.16 -16.26
N LEU A 168 -19.21 4.10 -14.98
CA LEU A 168 -18.36 3.63 -13.90
C LEU A 168 -19.19 2.89 -12.87
N VAL A 169 -18.85 1.63 -12.60
CA VAL A 169 -19.51 0.77 -11.62
C VAL A 169 -18.48 0.16 -10.71
N ASP A 170 -18.64 0.34 -9.40
CA ASP A 170 -17.90 -0.41 -8.40
C ASP A 170 -18.81 -1.38 -7.65
N PHE A 171 -18.26 -2.54 -7.28
CA PHE A 171 -19.00 -3.59 -6.57
C PHE A 171 -18.07 -4.51 -5.80
N ARG A 172 -18.68 -5.27 -4.88
CA ARG A 172 -18.02 -6.34 -4.12
C ARG A 172 -18.75 -7.64 -4.35
N LEU A 173 -17.99 -8.72 -4.44
CA LEU A 173 -18.52 -10.07 -4.64
C LEU A 173 -17.81 -11.06 -3.72
N ASN A 174 -18.56 -12.01 -3.19
CA ASN A 174 -18.03 -13.28 -2.74
C ASN A 174 -17.88 -14.17 -3.97
N TYR A 175 -16.70 -14.14 -4.59
CA TYR A 175 -16.45 -14.85 -5.83
C TYR A 175 -16.16 -16.32 -5.56
N SER A 176 -17.06 -17.20 -6.01
CA SER A 176 -16.94 -18.65 -5.84
C SER A 176 -16.31 -19.30 -7.06
N PHE A 177 -15.14 -19.92 -6.88
CA PHE A 177 -14.50 -20.66 -7.96
C PHE A 177 -15.26 -21.94 -8.34
N GLU A 178 -16.04 -22.52 -7.43
CA GLU A 178 -16.93 -23.63 -7.74
C GLU A 178 -18.02 -23.22 -8.74
N GLN A 179 -18.60 -22.04 -8.56
CA GLN A 179 -19.58 -21.49 -9.52
C GLN A 179 -18.95 -21.12 -10.86
N ALA A 180 -17.69 -20.74 -10.87
CA ALA A 180 -16.94 -20.43 -12.09
C ALA A 180 -16.58 -21.66 -12.92
N GLY A 181 -16.63 -22.88 -12.32
CA GLY A 181 -16.28 -24.12 -12.99
C GLY A 181 -17.24 -24.45 -14.13
N GLY A 182 -16.97 -24.20 -15.32
CA GLY A 182 -17.81 -24.28 -16.53
C GLY A 182 -17.86 -22.99 -17.32
N TYR A 183 -17.44 -21.88 -16.70
CA TYR A 183 -17.23 -20.61 -17.35
C TYR A 183 -15.79 -20.44 -17.82
N TYR A 184 -14.83 -20.87 -17.00
CA TYR A 184 -13.41 -21.03 -17.35
C TYR A 184 -12.73 -22.07 -16.42
N GLU A 185 -11.58 -22.59 -16.84
CA GLU A 185 -10.79 -23.50 -16.01
C GLU A 185 -9.93 -22.72 -15.02
N THR A 186 -9.96 -23.13 -13.75
CA THR A 186 -9.19 -22.52 -12.66
C THR A 186 -8.57 -23.59 -11.76
N SER A 187 -7.38 -23.27 -11.20
CA SER A 187 -6.71 -24.09 -10.19
C SER A 187 -7.25 -23.85 -8.78
N ARG A 188 -8.14 -22.87 -8.59
CA ARG A 188 -8.73 -22.52 -7.30
C ARG A 188 -10.10 -23.18 -7.10
N SER A 189 -10.45 -23.42 -5.82
CA SER A 189 -11.74 -24.01 -5.41
C SER A 189 -12.42 -23.25 -4.26
N ASN A 190 -11.75 -22.25 -3.70
CA ASN A 190 -12.23 -21.47 -2.57
C ASN A 190 -13.18 -20.33 -3.01
N VAL A 191 -13.67 -19.58 -2.05
CA VAL A 191 -14.36 -18.30 -2.25
C VAL A 191 -13.41 -17.18 -1.87
N ILE A 192 -13.40 -16.10 -2.64
CA ILE A 192 -12.62 -14.89 -2.36
C ILE A 192 -13.51 -13.67 -2.23
N GLU A 193 -13.08 -12.70 -1.44
CA GLU A 193 -13.69 -11.38 -1.31
C GLU A 193 -13.13 -10.44 -2.37
N LEU A 194 -13.84 -10.33 -3.49
CA LEU A 194 -13.41 -9.54 -4.64
C LEU A 194 -14.01 -8.14 -4.60
N TYR A 195 -13.18 -7.12 -4.67
CA TYR A 195 -13.59 -5.75 -4.98
C TYR A 195 -13.26 -5.45 -6.43
N SER A 196 -14.24 -5.06 -7.21
CA SER A 196 -14.08 -4.80 -8.64
C SER A 196 -14.64 -3.44 -9.03
N LYS A 197 -13.99 -2.84 -10.03
CA LYS A 197 -14.40 -1.58 -10.63
C LYS A 197 -14.36 -1.72 -12.15
N VAL A 198 -15.49 -1.45 -12.79
CA VAL A 198 -15.64 -1.44 -14.25
C VAL A 198 -15.81 -0.03 -14.74
N SER A 199 -15.09 0.34 -15.78
CA SER A 199 -15.25 1.61 -16.49
C SER A 199 -15.41 1.35 -17.98
N LYS A 200 -16.28 2.13 -18.64
CA LYS A 200 -16.37 2.16 -20.09
C LYS A 200 -15.12 2.79 -20.70
N LEU A 201 -14.68 2.26 -21.82
CA LEU A 201 -13.62 2.79 -22.65
C LEU A 201 -14.20 3.47 -23.89
N TYR A 202 -13.60 4.58 -24.28
CA TYR A 202 -14.00 5.34 -25.45
C TYR A 202 -12.80 5.53 -26.38
N ASP A 203 -13.03 5.57 -27.69
CA ASP A 203 -12.03 5.90 -28.69
C ASP A 203 -11.73 7.40 -28.73
N ASN A 204 -10.81 7.82 -29.61
CA ASN A 204 -10.42 9.22 -29.78
C ASN A 204 -11.56 10.12 -30.32
N GLU A 205 -12.59 9.53 -30.88
CA GLU A 205 -13.77 10.21 -31.41
C GLU A 205 -14.91 10.28 -30.38
N GLY A 206 -14.72 9.64 -29.21
CA GLY A 206 -15.71 9.57 -28.14
C GLY A 206 -16.74 8.46 -28.30
N ASN A 207 -16.55 7.51 -29.21
CA ASN A 207 -17.43 6.38 -29.38
C ASN A 207 -17.08 5.29 -28.37
N PHE A 208 -18.10 4.63 -27.82
CA PHE A 208 -17.92 3.52 -26.92
C PHE A 208 -17.15 2.37 -27.59
N ASN A 209 -16.07 1.91 -26.95
CA ASN A 209 -15.16 0.93 -27.51
C ASN A 209 -14.98 -0.35 -26.66
N GLY A 210 -15.48 -0.36 -25.42
CA GLY A 210 -15.39 -1.53 -24.54
C GLY A 210 -15.33 -1.19 -23.07
N TYR A 211 -14.82 -2.12 -22.26
CA TYR A 211 -14.74 -1.96 -20.82
C TYR A 211 -13.34 -2.29 -20.32
N ILE A 212 -12.95 -1.63 -19.21
CA ILE A 212 -11.85 -2.04 -18.38
C ILE A 212 -12.39 -2.45 -17.01
N LEU A 213 -12.00 -3.63 -16.53
CA LEU A 213 -12.30 -4.14 -15.20
C LEU A 213 -11.01 -4.19 -14.40
N ILE A 214 -11.06 -3.67 -13.19
CA ILE A 214 -9.97 -3.76 -12.21
C ILE A 214 -10.49 -4.53 -11.01
N SER A 215 -9.79 -5.59 -10.62
CA SER A 215 -10.17 -6.49 -9.53
C SER A 215 -9.08 -6.59 -8.48
N ILE A 216 -9.48 -6.55 -7.20
CA ILE A 216 -8.58 -6.70 -6.06
C ILE A 216 -9.13 -7.81 -5.15
N ASP A 217 -8.31 -8.82 -4.89
CA ASP A 217 -8.60 -9.84 -3.87
C ASP A 217 -8.35 -9.23 -2.48
N ASN A 218 -9.43 -9.00 -1.74
CA ASN A 218 -9.42 -8.44 -0.39
C ASN A 218 -9.57 -9.51 0.70
N THR A 219 -9.54 -10.79 0.36
CA THR A 219 -9.83 -11.90 1.28
C THR A 219 -8.96 -11.85 2.54
N GLU A 220 -7.64 -11.81 2.37
CA GLU A 220 -6.72 -11.75 3.52
C GLU A 220 -6.95 -10.52 4.41
N ARG A 221 -7.23 -9.39 3.80
CA ARG A 221 -7.50 -8.14 4.53
C ARG A 221 -8.79 -8.22 5.32
N ILE A 222 -9.86 -8.74 4.72
CA ILE A 222 -11.18 -8.88 5.37
C ILE A 222 -11.10 -9.94 6.47
N ASP A 223 -10.44 -11.06 6.23
CA ASP A 223 -10.21 -12.10 7.23
C ASP A 223 -9.42 -11.58 8.43
N ALA A 224 -8.35 -10.83 8.18
CA ALA A 224 -7.58 -10.20 9.25
C ALA A 224 -8.44 -9.21 10.07
N MET A 225 -9.25 -8.38 9.40
CA MET A 225 -10.18 -7.46 10.08
C MET A 225 -11.25 -8.20 10.89
N ASN A 226 -11.79 -9.30 10.35
CA ASN A 226 -12.77 -10.12 11.06
C ASN A 226 -12.15 -10.76 12.30
N ARG A 227 -10.95 -11.34 12.20
CA ARG A 227 -10.22 -11.89 13.35
C ARG A 227 -9.95 -10.86 14.44
N ILE A 228 -9.56 -9.63 14.04
CA ILE A 228 -9.36 -8.53 15.01
C ILE A 228 -10.68 -8.22 15.69
N ARG A 229 -11.77 -8.05 14.94
CA ARG A 229 -13.11 -7.76 15.50
C ARG A 229 -13.61 -8.87 16.41
N ASP A 230 -13.42 -10.13 16.02
CA ASP A 230 -13.83 -11.28 16.84
C ASP A 230 -13.02 -11.33 18.13
N PHE A 231 -11.71 -11.05 18.06
CA PHE A 231 -10.86 -10.93 19.24
C PHE A 231 -11.29 -9.77 20.14
N GLU A 232 -11.63 -8.61 19.58
CA GLU A 232 -12.14 -7.46 20.34
C GLU A 232 -13.46 -7.81 21.05
N ASN A 233 -14.41 -8.41 20.34
CA ASN A 233 -15.69 -8.84 20.91
C ASN A 233 -15.50 -9.89 22.03
N PHE A 234 -14.64 -10.88 21.79
CA PHE A 234 -14.28 -11.89 22.78
C PHE A 234 -13.62 -11.26 24.01
N PHE A 235 -12.69 -10.33 23.79
CA PHE A 235 -12.04 -9.60 24.87
C PHE A 235 -13.02 -8.76 25.69
N LEU A 236 -13.94 -8.04 25.05
CA LEU A 236 -14.97 -7.26 25.73
C LEU A 236 -15.92 -8.16 26.54
N MET A 237 -16.33 -9.29 25.98
CA MET A 237 -17.17 -10.26 26.66
C MET A 237 -16.48 -10.84 27.91
N ILE A 238 -15.21 -11.25 27.80
CA ILE A 238 -14.44 -11.72 28.96
C ILE A 238 -14.27 -10.60 29.98
N SER A 239 -13.94 -9.40 29.53
CA SER A 239 -13.79 -8.23 30.39
C SER A 239 -15.04 -7.98 31.22
N ASP A 240 -16.21 -8.00 30.60
CA ASP A 240 -17.47 -7.77 31.29
C ASP A 240 -17.85 -8.92 32.25
N TYR A 241 -17.68 -10.17 31.83
CA TYR A 241 -17.95 -11.35 32.63
C TYR A 241 -17.00 -11.48 33.83
N ALA A 242 -15.69 -11.38 33.60
CA ALA A 242 -14.66 -11.52 34.62
C ALA A 242 -14.39 -10.22 35.42
N LYS A 243 -15.09 -9.12 35.08
CA LYS A 243 -14.90 -7.79 35.70
C LYS A 243 -13.44 -7.29 35.55
N VAL A 244 -12.79 -7.64 34.46
CA VAL A 244 -11.41 -7.25 34.17
C VAL A 244 -11.38 -5.96 33.36
N GLY A 245 -10.80 -4.92 33.92
CA GLY A 245 -10.56 -3.65 33.25
C GLY A 245 -9.21 -3.64 32.53
N TYR A 246 -9.14 -2.94 31.40
CA TYR A 246 -7.93 -2.76 30.61
C TYR A 246 -7.73 -1.28 30.27
N ALA A 247 -6.48 -0.80 30.37
CA ALA A 247 -6.07 0.51 29.89
C ALA A 247 -4.70 0.43 29.21
N LYS A 248 -4.54 1.20 28.16
CA LYS A 248 -3.25 1.45 27.52
C LYS A 248 -3.02 2.95 27.48
N LEU A 249 -1.89 3.41 27.98
CA LEU A 249 -1.56 4.83 27.97
C LEU A 249 -0.04 5.09 27.87
N ASN A 250 0.29 6.26 27.39
CA ASN A 250 1.64 6.78 27.49
C ASN A 250 1.81 7.46 28.84
N LEU A 251 2.76 6.98 29.65
CA LEU A 251 3.00 7.44 31.02
C LEU A 251 3.46 8.91 31.09
N LEU A 252 4.11 9.44 30.05
CA LEU A 252 4.65 10.80 30.05
C LEU A 252 3.61 11.87 29.74
N ASN A 253 2.75 11.60 28.76
CA ASN A 253 1.70 12.55 28.33
C ASN A 253 0.27 12.14 28.70
N ARG A 254 0.09 10.93 29.28
CA ARG A 254 -1.20 10.35 29.71
C ARG A 254 -2.22 10.16 28.59
N LYS A 255 -1.80 10.18 27.33
CA LYS A 255 -2.66 9.85 26.19
C LYS A 255 -2.83 8.34 26.09
N GLY A 256 -4.04 7.91 25.80
CA GLY A 256 -4.35 6.49 25.68
C GLY A 256 -5.84 6.24 25.72
N TYR A 257 -6.21 5.00 25.97
CA TYR A 257 -7.61 4.59 26.11
C TYR A 257 -7.76 3.53 27.19
N ALA A 258 -8.97 3.42 27.72
CA ALA A 258 -9.36 2.35 28.61
C ALA A 258 -10.75 1.85 28.23
N ILE A 259 -11.04 0.58 28.54
CA ILE A 259 -12.37 0.02 28.38
C ILE A 259 -13.26 0.38 29.58
N LYS A 260 -14.59 0.34 29.39
CA LYS A 260 -15.60 0.69 30.41
C LYS A 260 -15.34 0.01 31.75
N GLN A 261 -15.02 -1.28 31.75
CA GLN A 261 -14.80 -2.03 32.99
C GLN A 261 -13.61 -1.52 33.80
N TRP A 262 -12.59 -0.94 33.15
CA TRP A 262 -11.46 -0.33 33.86
C TRP A 262 -11.89 0.85 34.72
N TYR A 263 -12.77 1.70 34.19
CA TYR A 263 -13.33 2.84 34.92
C TYR A 263 -14.23 2.37 36.07
N LYS A 264 -15.12 1.40 35.80
CA LYS A 264 -16.02 0.82 36.82
C LYS A 264 -15.26 0.28 38.02
N ASN A 265 -14.19 -0.47 37.79
CA ASN A 265 -13.35 -1.03 38.85
C ASN A 265 -12.68 0.05 39.72
N LEU A 266 -12.45 1.24 39.15
CA LEU A 266 -11.90 2.39 39.89
C LEU A 266 -12.96 3.32 40.48
N GLY A 267 -14.25 3.02 40.30
CA GLY A 267 -15.35 3.87 40.73
C GLY A 267 -15.39 5.21 40.00
N GLU A 268 -15.01 5.23 38.72
CA GLU A 268 -15.04 6.39 37.84
C GLU A 268 -16.14 6.28 36.79
N GLU A 269 -16.57 7.45 36.26
CA GLU A 269 -17.48 7.50 35.10
C GLU A 269 -16.78 7.09 33.81
N GLU A 270 -17.54 6.51 32.87
CA GLU A 270 -17.00 5.81 31.69
C GLU A 270 -16.32 6.72 30.66
N ASP A 271 -16.64 8.03 30.64
CA ASP A 271 -16.21 8.95 29.57
C ASP A 271 -15.16 9.99 30.02
N ILE A 272 -14.58 9.80 31.20
CA ILE A 272 -13.54 10.70 31.68
C ILE A 272 -12.22 10.44 30.91
N PRO A 273 -11.57 11.46 30.29
CA PRO A 273 -10.27 11.31 29.68
C PRO A 273 -9.25 10.73 30.68
N LEU A 274 -8.43 9.78 30.22
CA LEU A 274 -7.40 9.16 31.08
C LEU A 274 -6.47 10.19 31.76
N SER A 275 -6.25 11.35 31.13
CA SER A 275 -5.50 12.47 31.70
C SER A 275 -6.17 13.06 32.97
N GLU A 276 -7.49 12.96 33.08
CA GLU A 276 -8.29 13.47 34.21
C GLU A 276 -8.49 12.41 35.29
N VAL A 277 -8.33 11.13 34.97
CA VAL A 277 -8.37 10.00 35.91
C VAL A 277 -7.29 10.12 37.03
N VAL A 278 -6.40 11.09 36.89
CA VAL A 278 -5.50 11.51 38.00
C VAL A 278 -6.21 11.74 39.32
N GLY A 279 -7.50 12.07 39.29
CA GLY A 279 -8.38 12.10 40.46
C GLY A 279 -8.46 10.78 41.26
N VAL A 280 -8.28 9.63 40.56
CA VAL A 280 -8.20 8.31 41.20
C VAL A 280 -7.07 8.23 42.20
N TYR A 281 -5.93 8.86 41.95
CA TYR A 281 -4.81 8.88 42.92
C TYR A 281 -5.17 9.60 44.22
N GLY A 282 -6.06 10.58 44.17
CA GLY A 282 -6.65 11.22 45.36
C GLY A 282 -7.62 10.31 46.14
N LYS A 283 -8.20 9.31 45.47
CA LYS A 283 -9.08 8.31 46.06
C LYS A 283 -8.34 7.08 46.58
N MET A 284 -7.08 6.88 46.19
CA MET A 284 -6.26 5.77 46.68
C MET A 284 -5.89 5.96 48.16
N HIS A 285 -5.78 4.81 48.86
CA HIS A 285 -5.22 4.82 50.21
C HIS A 285 -3.76 5.38 50.17
N PRO A 286 -3.35 6.22 51.16
CA PRO A 286 -2.04 6.89 51.10
C PRO A 286 -0.83 5.97 50.90
N GLU A 287 -0.81 4.79 51.53
CA GLU A 287 0.28 3.80 51.36
C GLU A 287 0.33 3.22 49.95
N ASP A 288 -0.86 2.87 49.41
CA ASP A 288 -0.96 2.26 48.08
C ASP A 288 -0.62 3.28 47.00
N ARG A 289 -1.04 4.54 47.21
CA ARG A 289 -0.66 5.66 46.33
C ARG A 289 0.82 5.88 46.28
N LYS A 290 1.52 5.89 47.45
CA LYS A 290 2.98 6.03 47.48
C LYS A 290 3.67 4.91 46.69
N ARG A 291 3.29 3.68 46.96
CA ARG A 291 3.86 2.49 46.25
C ARG A 291 3.66 2.56 44.75
N PHE A 292 2.52 3.07 44.29
CA PHE A 292 2.21 3.19 42.89
C PHE A 292 3.00 4.32 42.21
N PHE A 293 3.19 5.46 42.86
CA PHE A 293 4.02 6.55 42.37
C PHE A 293 5.51 6.20 42.35
N ASP A 294 6.01 5.50 43.36
CA ASP A 294 7.38 5.01 43.39
C ASP A 294 7.66 4.10 42.18
N PHE A 295 6.71 3.24 41.84
CA PHE A 295 6.77 2.44 40.59
C PHE A 295 6.85 3.31 39.32
N TYR A 296 6.02 4.34 39.19
CA TYR A 296 6.05 5.23 38.03
C TYR A 296 7.40 5.97 37.89
N ASP A 297 7.96 6.39 38.99
CA ASP A 297 9.26 7.05 38.99
C ASP A 297 10.39 6.08 38.63
N GLU A 298 10.29 4.82 39.06
CA GLU A 298 11.23 3.76 38.66
C GLU A 298 11.11 3.42 37.17
N VAL A 299 9.89 3.40 36.63
CA VAL A 299 9.67 3.19 35.19
C VAL A 299 10.29 4.32 34.36
N LYS A 300 10.05 5.59 34.75
CA LYS A 300 10.65 6.74 34.05
C LYS A 300 12.18 6.69 34.02
N LYS A 301 12.80 6.13 35.06
CA LYS A 301 14.24 5.93 35.17
C LYS A 301 14.74 4.64 34.50
N GLY A 302 13.85 3.87 33.86
CA GLY A 302 14.17 2.59 33.22
C GLY A 302 14.50 1.45 34.18
N LYS A 303 14.27 1.61 35.48
CA LYS A 303 14.64 0.65 36.53
C LYS A 303 13.62 -0.45 36.74
N ARG A 304 12.37 -0.25 36.34
CA ARG A 304 11.28 -1.20 36.51
C ARG A 304 10.38 -1.25 35.30
N ARG A 305 9.85 -2.44 35.01
CA ARG A 305 9.00 -2.69 33.84
C ARG A 305 7.61 -3.28 34.18
N HIS A 306 7.42 -3.66 35.41
CA HIS A 306 6.22 -4.34 35.85
C HIS A 306 5.82 -3.95 37.28
N PHE A 307 4.51 -3.81 37.51
CA PHE A 307 3.89 -3.63 38.84
C PHE A 307 2.73 -4.61 38.98
N GLN A 308 2.67 -5.25 40.11
CA GLN A 308 1.51 -6.04 40.52
C GLN A 308 1.22 -5.76 41.98
N GLY A 309 -0.03 -5.51 42.31
CA GLY A 309 -0.41 -5.24 43.68
C GLY A 309 -1.89 -4.94 43.88
N GLU A 310 -2.33 -5.20 45.08
CA GLU A 310 -3.64 -4.83 45.56
C GLU A 310 -3.61 -3.37 46.02
N MET A 311 -4.67 -2.62 45.70
CA MET A 311 -4.81 -1.20 45.99
C MET A 311 -6.21 -0.93 46.55
N ARG A 312 -6.27 -0.07 47.57
CA ARG A 312 -7.50 0.39 48.16
C ARG A 312 -7.94 1.69 47.53
N ILE A 313 -9.12 1.68 46.92
CA ILE A 313 -9.74 2.85 46.30
C ILE A 313 -10.95 3.23 47.16
N ARG A 314 -11.08 4.50 47.50
CA ARG A 314 -12.18 4.96 48.35
C ARG A 314 -13.53 4.69 47.68
N ARG A 315 -14.43 4.05 48.40
CA ARG A 315 -15.80 3.78 47.90
C ARG A 315 -16.54 5.10 47.68
N PRO A 316 -17.18 5.31 46.54
CA PRO A 316 -17.95 6.54 46.28
C PRO A 316 -18.97 6.82 47.36
N GLY A 317 -19.07 8.08 47.80
CA GLY A 317 -20.02 8.51 48.86
C GLY A 317 -19.61 8.18 50.29
N THR A 318 -18.49 7.51 50.52
CA THR A 318 -18.03 7.16 51.89
C THR A 318 -16.70 7.84 52.24
N LYS A 319 -16.40 7.96 53.56
CA LYS A 319 -15.13 8.54 54.02
C LYS A 319 -14.05 7.48 54.31
N ASN A 320 -14.46 6.32 54.82
CA ASN A 320 -13.54 5.31 55.36
C ASN A 320 -13.76 3.89 54.80
N GLU A 321 -14.59 3.74 53.77
CA GLU A 321 -14.78 2.44 53.14
C GLU A 321 -13.94 2.34 51.85
N TRP A 322 -13.44 1.16 51.61
CA TRP A 322 -12.48 0.89 50.52
C TRP A 322 -12.99 -0.23 49.62
N ASN A 323 -12.96 0.00 48.34
CA ASN A 323 -12.98 -1.06 47.35
C ASN A 323 -11.55 -1.55 47.13
N TRP A 324 -11.39 -2.82 47.01
CA TRP A 324 -10.09 -3.46 46.71
C TRP A 324 -9.96 -3.75 45.24
N VAL A 325 -8.90 -3.24 44.64
CA VAL A 325 -8.61 -3.43 43.23
C VAL A 325 -7.23 -4.08 43.12
N ASN A 326 -7.15 -5.21 42.44
CA ASN A 326 -5.86 -5.78 42.03
C ASN A 326 -5.46 -5.16 40.70
N SER A 327 -4.23 -4.65 40.62
CA SER A 327 -3.69 -4.00 39.42
C SER A 327 -2.41 -4.68 39.01
N ASN A 328 -2.33 -4.92 37.69
CA ASN A 328 -1.13 -5.41 37.03
C ASN A 328 -0.80 -4.45 35.89
N VAL A 329 0.37 -3.81 35.95
CA VAL A 329 0.82 -2.81 35.00
C VAL A 329 2.14 -3.25 34.39
N MET A 330 2.26 -3.18 33.07
CA MET A 330 3.44 -3.58 32.32
C MET A 330 3.84 -2.49 31.32
N VAL A 331 5.13 -2.23 31.20
CA VAL A 331 5.71 -1.37 30.14
C VAL A 331 5.81 -2.17 28.86
N THR A 332 5.12 -1.71 27.82
CA THR A 332 5.12 -2.34 26.48
C THR A 332 6.08 -1.68 25.52
N ASN A 333 6.32 -0.37 25.67
CA ASN A 333 7.28 0.36 24.87
C ASN A 333 8.04 1.36 25.76
N TYR A 334 9.34 1.49 25.55
CA TYR A 334 10.19 2.38 26.36
C TYR A 334 11.17 3.12 25.46
N ARG A 335 10.79 4.34 25.06
CA ARG A 335 11.58 5.27 24.26
C ARG A 335 11.46 6.69 24.85
N PRO A 336 12.08 6.96 26.01
CA PRO A 336 11.93 8.24 26.71
C PRO A 336 12.46 9.43 25.89
N GLU A 337 13.45 9.22 25.03
CA GLU A 337 13.98 10.20 24.10
C GLU A 337 12.96 10.66 23.04
N GLU A 338 12.00 9.80 22.70
CA GLU A 338 10.87 10.11 21.80
C GLU A 338 9.63 10.58 22.57
N ASN A 339 9.75 10.83 23.87
CA ASN A 339 8.63 11.13 24.77
C ASN A 339 7.56 10.01 24.81
N GLU A 340 8.02 8.76 24.70
CA GLU A 340 7.15 7.59 24.61
C GLU A 340 7.55 6.52 25.66
N ILE A 341 6.69 6.36 26.67
CA ILE A 341 6.73 5.23 27.60
C ILE A 341 5.29 4.68 27.65
N GLU A 342 5.02 3.67 26.87
CA GLU A 342 3.73 3.02 26.84
C GLU A 342 3.61 1.97 27.94
N ILE A 343 2.48 2.02 28.65
CA ILE A 343 2.12 1.03 29.64
C ILE A 343 0.72 0.43 29.34
N ILE A 344 0.58 -0.84 29.66
CA ILE A 344 -0.71 -1.51 29.73
C ILE A 344 -1.00 -1.79 31.19
N GLY A 345 -2.22 -1.45 31.63
CA GLY A 345 -2.74 -1.77 32.95
C GLY A 345 -3.96 -2.66 32.87
N ILE A 346 -3.96 -3.72 33.66
CA ILE A 346 -5.14 -4.55 33.90
C ILE A 346 -5.53 -4.37 35.35
N ASN A 347 -6.81 -4.15 35.62
CA ASN A 347 -7.36 -4.10 36.97
C ASN A 347 -8.60 -4.99 37.09
N TYR A 348 -8.88 -5.46 38.28
CA TYR A 348 -10.11 -6.15 38.61
C TYR A 348 -10.48 -5.91 40.07
N ASP A 349 -11.79 -5.82 40.33
CA ASP A 349 -12.34 -5.62 41.66
C ASP A 349 -12.26 -6.93 42.45
N ILE A 350 -11.61 -6.89 43.58
CA ILE A 350 -11.48 -8.01 44.52
C ILE A 350 -12.18 -7.71 45.88
N THR A 351 -13.07 -6.71 45.91
CA THR A 351 -13.73 -6.26 47.14
C THR A 351 -14.52 -7.41 47.79
N GLU A 352 -15.38 -8.08 47.03
CA GLU A 352 -16.15 -9.23 47.50
C GLU A 352 -15.25 -10.36 48.02
N LEU A 353 -14.15 -10.63 47.32
CA LEU A 353 -13.16 -11.61 47.77
C LEU A 353 -12.55 -11.25 49.13
N LYS A 354 -12.17 -9.96 49.30
CA LYS A 354 -11.62 -9.47 50.56
C LYS A 354 -12.63 -9.44 51.70
N GLU A 355 -13.88 -9.09 51.42
CA GLU A 355 -14.96 -9.13 52.38
C GLU A 355 -15.21 -10.57 52.83
N THR A 356 -15.28 -11.53 51.90
CA THR A 356 -15.45 -12.97 52.23
C THR A 356 -14.24 -13.52 53.00
N GLU A 357 -13.03 -13.14 52.62
CA GLU A 357 -11.80 -13.54 53.34
C GLU A 357 -11.83 -13.03 54.79
N ALA A 358 -12.24 -11.79 55.01
CA ALA A 358 -12.38 -11.20 56.36
C ALA A 358 -13.45 -11.91 57.19
N GLU A 359 -14.61 -12.22 56.60
CA GLU A 359 -15.68 -12.97 57.26
C GLU A 359 -15.23 -14.38 57.68
N LEU A 360 -14.51 -15.09 56.80
CA LEU A 360 -13.96 -16.41 57.12
C LEU A 360 -12.94 -16.35 58.24
N ILE A 361 -12.05 -15.34 58.25
CA ILE A 361 -11.11 -15.15 59.37
C ILE A 361 -11.84 -14.92 60.67
N GLN A 362 -12.86 -14.05 60.68
CA GLN A 362 -13.67 -13.80 61.88
C GLN A 362 -14.40 -15.04 62.36
N ALA A 363 -14.99 -15.80 61.46
CA ALA A 363 -15.69 -17.06 61.77
C ALA A 363 -14.73 -18.10 62.37
N ARG A 364 -13.53 -18.23 61.79
CA ARG A 364 -12.48 -19.12 62.29
C ARG A 364 -12.05 -18.70 63.71
N ASP A 365 -11.71 -17.41 63.90
CA ASP A 365 -11.21 -16.93 65.19
C ASP A 365 -12.26 -17.10 66.28
N LYS A 366 -13.55 -16.89 65.92
CA LYS A 366 -14.68 -17.14 66.84
C LYS A 366 -14.80 -18.62 67.17
N ALA A 367 -14.67 -19.51 66.21
CA ALA A 367 -14.71 -20.96 66.43
C ALA A 367 -13.55 -21.40 67.31
N GLU A 368 -12.32 -20.95 67.08
CA GLU A 368 -11.15 -21.22 67.89
C GLU A 368 -11.31 -20.70 69.31
N MET A 369 -11.88 -19.50 69.50
CA MET A 369 -12.17 -18.96 70.82
C MET A 369 -13.20 -19.78 71.57
N MET A 370 -14.28 -20.22 70.89
CA MET A 370 -15.29 -21.08 71.47
C MET A 370 -14.74 -22.43 71.87
N ASP A 371 -13.84 -23.02 71.06
CA ASP A 371 -13.20 -24.31 71.39
C ASP A 371 -12.27 -24.19 72.59
N ARG A 372 -11.48 -23.13 72.68
CA ARG A 372 -10.65 -22.79 73.87
C ARG A 372 -11.51 -22.62 75.14
N LEU A 373 -12.65 -21.87 75.04
CA LEU A 373 -13.58 -21.69 76.17
C LEU A 373 -14.19 -23.00 76.61
N LYS A 374 -14.60 -23.87 75.67
CA LYS A 374 -15.13 -25.19 75.92
C LYS A 374 -14.09 -26.10 76.62
N SER A 375 -12.86 -26.11 76.13
CA SER A 375 -11.76 -26.87 76.70
C SER A 375 -11.42 -26.39 78.12
N ALA A 376 -11.37 -25.05 78.34
CA ALA A 376 -11.13 -24.51 79.67
C ALA A 376 -12.30 -24.78 80.66
N PHE A 377 -13.54 -24.76 80.19
CA PHE A 377 -14.72 -25.12 80.98
C PHE A 377 -14.65 -26.59 81.41
N LEU A 378 -14.33 -27.52 80.45
CA LEU A 378 -14.19 -28.92 80.74
C LEU A 378 -13.04 -29.25 81.71
N ALA A 379 -11.92 -28.47 81.65
CA ALA A 379 -10.80 -28.66 82.55
C ALA A 379 -11.04 -28.15 83.99
N ASN A 380 -12.04 -27.32 84.22
CA ASN A 380 -12.38 -26.76 85.50
C ASN A 380 -13.59 -27.47 86.21
N MET A 381 -14.19 -28.43 85.51
CA MET A 381 -15.15 -29.37 86.07
C MET A 381 -14.45 -30.64 86.59
#